data_f982bbb4e830cecc4f6beb483b64a236
#
_entry.id   f982bbb4e830cecc4f6beb483b64a236
#
_cell.length_a   1.000
_cell.length_b   1.000
_cell.length_c   1.000
_cell.angle_alpha   90.00
_cell.angle_beta   90.00
_cell.angle_gamma   90.00
#
_symmetry.space_group_name_H-M   'P 1'
#
loop_
_entity.id
_entity.type
_entity.pdbx_description
1 polymer ?
#
loop_
_entity_poly.entity_id
_entity_poly.type
_entity_poly.pdbx_seq_one_letter_code
_entity_poly.pdbx_strand_id
1 'polypeptide(L)'
;MKQGRRRIRRRETPGSQDPAIGSILVIAMTRMGDLFQLAPMASALREKHPGSRIGLVAYKEFGETAAGLSLFDDLFLVDGKAIRQRVYDDRISWSEKIGMVRSMSSDWNLRDYDLLINLTPNRIGTVIGYLVRAREVRGVVMTGDGFRAFYDPAIAYFGMMVRNRLYNDSNLVDLFLRIARVPPPRSLVLPEKMELSGPGLPPGRRWIAVQTGASVALKRWPEESFVRMIAHFLSRSPKSGVVLVGAGEEDVARNRRIVAALEDRWSSGRILNVTGQTSVRELAGLLRLVSRLVSNDTGAMHVAAAMGTPVVALSFANLFYPETAPYGENHVVLQSRKSCAPCGIDAQCLNPVCRQDIDPEWLAQLVAYLEESPSAGGTFRENVARFLASHSPGPQLMVAVSGWDGQGRLRYRPVSRPPMGLPDLFRSLYRQVWGMEQESLLLDWGTECDILSEDYDIFNLPRHVWEELRNAHLELGGLFREGESLCGMIRDRVEEGISGEGQRRDLEDKTRELESIDVRIQELGWVAPTVAPIATLFEIEKESVAIEDPMRLLEMIRGVEQVYRASLSRNERLIRLADRWFSTMAPGLFPFRERERMQVPVP
;
A
#
# COMPACT_ATOMS: atom_id res chain seq x y z
N MET A 1 3.58 -21.20 -38.15
CA MET A 1 3.50 -19.73 -37.95
C MET A 1 4.59 -19.33 -36.97
N LYS A 2 5.62 -18.63 -37.45
CA LYS A 2 6.76 -18.19 -36.61
C LYS A 2 6.29 -17.04 -35.71
N GLN A 3 5.97 -17.33 -34.45
CA GLN A 3 5.75 -16.29 -33.43
C GLN A 3 7.08 -15.62 -33.12
N GLY A 4 7.16 -14.31 -33.39
CA GLY A 4 8.30 -13.49 -33.09
C GLY A 4 8.63 -13.52 -31.59
N ARG A 5 9.85 -13.92 -31.28
CA ARG A 5 10.41 -13.99 -29.93
C ARG A 5 10.34 -12.61 -29.27
N ARG A 6 9.60 -12.48 -28.16
CA ARG A 6 9.63 -11.30 -27.30
C ARG A 6 11.03 -11.14 -26.71
N ARG A 7 11.75 -10.10 -27.11
CA ARG A 7 12.92 -9.60 -26.36
C ARG A 7 12.42 -8.64 -25.29
N ILE A 8 12.22 -9.12 -24.06
CA ILE A 8 12.10 -8.23 -22.90
C ILE A 8 13.51 -7.73 -22.61
N ARG A 9 13.79 -6.45 -22.86
CA ARG A 9 15.08 -5.85 -22.50
C ARG A 9 15.18 -5.74 -20.98
N ARG A 10 16.09 -6.52 -20.39
CA ARG A 10 16.58 -6.35 -19.02
C ARG A 10 17.63 -5.24 -19.01
N ARG A 11 17.55 -4.37 -17.96
CA ARG A 11 18.55 -3.38 -17.53
C ARG A 11 19.28 -2.61 -18.64
N GLU A 12 18.95 -1.34 -18.72
CA GLU A 12 19.73 -0.38 -19.51
C GLU A 12 21.02 0.00 -18.79
N THR A 13 22.11 0.09 -19.55
CA THR A 13 23.35 0.75 -19.16
C THR A 13 23.09 2.26 -19.00
N PRO A 14 23.62 2.92 -17.97
CA PRO A 14 23.49 4.36 -17.82
C PRO A 14 24.17 5.09 -18.99
N GLY A 15 23.42 5.87 -19.78
CA GLY A 15 24.00 6.75 -20.81
C GLY A 15 23.25 6.85 -22.14
N SER A 16 22.20 6.08 -22.43
CA SER A 16 21.38 6.27 -23.63
C SER A 16 20.18 7.18 -23.31
N GLN A 17 19.92 8.19 -24.14
CA GLN A 17 18.67 8.94 -24.08
C GLN A 17 17.51 7.94 -24.23
N ASP A 18 16.64 7.86 -23.21
CA ASP A 18 15.43 7.04 -23.24
C ASP A 18 14.62 7.39 -24.50
N PRO A 19 14.28 6.43 -25.37
CA PRO A 19 13.44 6.71 -26.51
C PRO A 19 12.09 7.25 -26.01
N ALA A 20 11.61 8.30 -26.68
CA ALA A 20 10.36 8.96 -26.29
C ALA A 20 9.23 7.93 -26.12
N ILE A 21 8.55 7.98 -24.98
CA ILE A 21 7.37 7.16 -24.67
C ILE A 21 6.16 7.92 -25.21
N GLY A 22 5.53 7.38 -26.26
CA GLY A 22 4.33 7.96 -26.90
C GLY A 22 3.04 7.29 -26.48
N SER A 23 3.10 6.05 -25.96
CA SER A 23 1.92 5.28 -25.58
C SER A 23 2.15 4.47 -24.29
N ILE A 24 1.24 4.64 -23.32
CA ILE A 24 1.30 4.00 -22.00
C ILE A 24 -0.02 3.27 -21.78
N LEU A 25 0.03 2.03 -21.29
CA LEU A 25 -1.13 1.32 -20.78
C LEU A 25 -0.97 1.03 -19.29
N VAL A 26 -1.94 1.47 -18.50
CA VAL A 26 -2.03 1.14 -17.07
C VAL A 26 -3.11 0.06 -16.88
N ILE A 27 -2.77 -1.02 -16.21
CA ILE A 27 -3.74 -2.03 -15.78
C ILE A 27 -3.97 -1.87 -14.27
N ALA A 28 -5.15 -1.38 -13.91
CA ALA A 28 -5.56 -1.18 -12.53
C ALA A 28 -7.02 -1.60 -12.33
N MET A 29 -7.23 -2.93 -12.28
CA MET A 29 -8.55 -3.51 -12.04
C MET A 29 -8.80 -3.60 -10.54
N THR A 30 -9.26 -2.51 -9.98
CA THR A 30 -9.40 -2.27 -8.55
C THR A 30 -10.73 -1.60 -8.21
N ARG A 31 -10.97 -1.28 -6.95
CA ARG A 31 -12.21 -0.65 -6.47
C ARG A 31 -12.21 0.86 -6.75
N MET A 32 -13.37 1.50 -6.59
CA MET A 32 -13.57 2.94 -6.81
C MET A 32 -12.52 3.81 -6.07
N GLY A 33 -12.31 3.57 -4.77
CA GLY A 33 -11.36 4.35 -3.99
C GLY A 33 -9.92 4.25 -4.50
N ASP A 34 -9.52 3.04 -4.89
CA ASP A 34 -8.17 2.80 -5.40
C ASP A 34 -7.95 3.46 -6.78
N LEU A 35 -9.01 3.67 -7.57
CA LEU A 35 -8.91 4.43 -8.82
C LEU A 35 -8.53 5.90 -8.57
N PHE A 36 -9.05 6.52 -7.50
CA PHE A 36 -8.61 7.87 -7.09
C PHE A 36 -7.16 7.88 -6.63
N GLN A 37 -6.67 6.79 -6.05
CA GLN A 37 -5.26 6.66 -5.68
C GLN A 37 -4.31 6.56 -6.89
N LEU A 38 -4.82 6.31 -8.10
CA LEU A 38 -4.02 6.39 -9.34
C LEU A 38 -3.76 7.83 -9.80
N ALA A 39 -4.56 8.79 -9.34
CA ALA A 39 -4.49 10.17 -9.83
C ALA A 39 -3.09 10.78 -9.72
N PRO A 40 -2.35 10.65 -8.60
CA PRO A 40 -0.99 11.17 -8.50
C PRO A 40 -0.05 10.56 -9.53
N MET A 41 -0.11 9.24 -9.72
CA MET A 41 0.73 8.55 -10.71
C MET A 41 0.40 8.96 -12.14
N ALA A 42 -0.88 9.05 -12.49
CA ALA A 42 -1.31 9.44 -13.83
C ALA A 42 -0.91 10.90 -14.15
N SER A 43 -1.05 11.81 -13.19
CA SER A 43 -0.57 13.19 -13.31
C SER A 43 0.94 13.27 -13.50
N ALA A 44 1.70 12.55 -12.69
CA ALA A 44 3.16 12.52 -12.79
C ALA A 44 3.65 11.86 -14.11
N LEU A 45 2.94 10.85 -14.63
CA LEU A 45 3.23 10.29 -15.95
C LEU A 45 3.01 11.31 -17.07
N ARG A 46 1.95 12.13 -16.97
CA ARG A 46 1.70 13.21 -17.94
C ARG A 46 2.77 14.30 -17.89
N GLU A 47 3.23 14.66 -16.70
CA GLU A 47 4.32 15.62 -16.53
C GLU A 47 5.63 15.10 -17.13
N LYS A 48 5.96 13.83 -16.86
CA LYS A 48 7.20 13.21 -17.33
C LYS A 48 7.19 12.92 -18.84
N HIS A 49 6.03 12.56 -19.39
CA HIS A 49 5.84 12.18 -20.79
C HIS A 49 4.76 13.04 -21.46
N PRO A 50 5.01 14.34 -21.68
CA PRO A 50 4.05 15.24 -22.28
C PRO A 50 3.73 14.78 -23.71
N GLY A 51 2.45 14.72 -24.05
CA GLY A 51 1.98 14.25 -25.36
C GLY A 51 1.80 12.72 -25.49
N SER A 52 2.18 11.93 -24.46
CA SER A 52 1.88 10.50 -24.46
C SER A 52 0.40 10.24 -24.33
N ARG A 53 -0.08 9.22 -25.04
CA ARG A 53 -1.43 8.67 -24.86
C ARG A 53 -1.43 7.65 -23.74
N ILE A 54 -2.26 7.86 -22.72
CA ILE A 54 -2.34 7.00 -21.54
C ILE A 54 -3.69 6.28 -21.51
N GLY A 55 -3.69 4.95 -21.65
CA GLY A 55 -4.86 4.09 -21.51
C GLY A 55 -4.96 3.47 -20.11
N LEU A 56 -6.19 3.21 -19.66
CA LEU A 56 -6.49 2.50 -18.42
C LEU A 56 -7.35 1.26 -18.70
N VAL A 57 -6.92 0.12 -18.17
CA VAL A 57 -7.76 -1.09 -18.05
C VAL A 57 -8.35 -1.13 -16.65
N ALA A 58 -9.68 -1.09 -16.53
CA ALA A 58 -10.40 -1.07 -15.26
C ALA A 58 -11.59 -2.03 -15.27
N TYR A 59 -12.16 -2.34 -14.10
CA TYR A 59 -13.41 -3.07 -14.03
C TYR A 59 -14.58 -2.22 -14.56
N LYS A 60 -15.47 -2.85 -15.33
CA LYS A 60 -16.65 -2.22 -15.94
C LYS A 60 -17.57 -1.56 -14.91
N GLU A 61 -17.71 -2.16 -13.74
CA GLU A 61 -18.52 -1.62 -12.64
C GLU A 61 -18.04 -0.27 -12.11
N PHE A 62 -16.77 0.11 -12.35
CA PHE A 62 -16.19 1.41 -11.99
C PHE A 62 -15.85 2.28 -13.21
N GLY A 63 -16.43 1.97 -14.37
CA GLY A 63 -16.18 2.69 -15.63
C GLY A 63 -16.53 4.17 -15.56
N GLU A 64 -17.65 4.51 -14.93
CA GLU A 64 -18.06 5.92 -14.73
C GLU A 64 -17.04 6.67 -13.84
N THR A 65 -16.54 6.03 -12.80
CA THR A 65 -15.49 6.60 -11.95
C THR A 65 -14.22 6.84 -12.75
N ALA A 66 -13.77 5.83 -13.51
CA ALA A 66 -12.56 5.93 -14.32
C ALA A 66 -12.66 7.03 -15.39
N ALA A 67 -13.81 7.14 -16.06
CA ALA A 67 -14.11 8.22 -17.02
C ALA A 67 -14.14 9.58 -16.33
N GLY A 68 -14.72 9.63 -15.13
CA GLY A 68 -14.82 10.85 -14.31
C GLY A 68 -13.49 11.46 -13.92
N LEU A 69 -12.43 10.66 -13.76
CA LEU A 69 -11.10 11.17 -13.41
C LEU A 69 -10.46 12.03 -14.51
N SER A 70 -10.88 11.89 -15.77
CA SER A 70 -10.35 12.65 -16.92
C SER A 70 -8.80 12.62 -17.05
N LEU A 71 -8.16 11.58 -16.49
CA LEU A 71 -6.70 11.39 -16.44
C LEU A 71 -6.18 10.50 -17.56
N PHE A 72 -7.07 9.72 -18.16
CA PHE A 72 -6.77 8.71 -19.16
C PHE A 72 -7.41 9.03 -20.49
N ASP A 73 -6.70 8.80 -21.59
CA ASP A 73 -7.19 9.07 -22.94
C ASP A 73 -8.08 7.94 -23.47
N ASP A 74 -7.77 6.71 -23.07
CA ASP A 74 -8.51 5.50 -23.44
C ASP A 74 -8.93 4.72 -22.21
N LEU A 75 -10.15 4.19 -22.23
CA LEU A 75 -10.68 3.32 -21.18
C LEU A 75 -11.04 1.97 -21.76
N PHE A 76 -10.46 0.91 -21.20
CA PHE A 76 -10.73 -0.49 -21.54
C PHE A 76 -11.42 -1.15 -20.36
N LEU A 77 -12.74 -1.38 -20.49
CA LEU A 77 -13.56 -1.85 -19.39
C LEU A 77 -13.73 -3.37 -19.44
N VAL A 78 -13.36 -4.02 -18.35
CA VAL A 78 -13.37 -5.48 -18.17
C VAL A 78 -14.52 -5.89 -17.28
N ASP A 79 -15.43 -6.73 -17.77
CA ASP A 79 -16.45 -7.37 -16.95
C ASP A 79 -15.85 -8.53 -16.16
N GLY A 80 -15.20 -8.19 -15.04
CA GLY A 80 -14.52 -9.17 -14.18
C GLY A 80 -15.47 -10.16 -13.52
N LYS A 81 -16.75 -9.80 -13.36
CA LYS A 81 -17.78 -10.68 -12.81
C LYS A 81 -18.18 -11.74 -13.83
N ALA A 82 -18.46 -11.32 -15.06
CA ALA A 82 -18.78 -12.23 -16.16
C ALA A 82 -17.61 -13.18 -16.49
N ILE A 83 -16.37 -12.66 -16.46
CA ILE A 83 -15.16 -13.49 -16.67
C ILE A 83 -15.07 -14.56 -15.60
N ARG A 84 -15.15 -14.19 -14.30
CA ARG A 84 -15.09 -15.17 -13.21
C ARG A 84 -16.15 -16.24 -13.33
N GLN A 85 -17.40 -15.86 -13.55
CA GLN A 85 -18.50 -16.80 -13.70
C GLN A 85 -18.25 -17.83 -14.81
N ARG A 86 -17.73 -17.38 -15.96
CA ARG A 86 -17.46 -18.28 -17.09
C ARG A 86 -16.19 -19.11 -16.93
N VAL A 87 -15.11 -18.53 -16.36
CA VAL A 87 -13.85 -19.25 -16.16
C VAL A 87 -14.01 -20.39 -15.16
N TYR A 88 -14.84 -20.22 -14.12
CA TYR A 88 -15.13 -21.25 -13.12
C TYR A 88 -16.36 -22.10 -13.44
N ASP A 89 -17.00 -21.90 -14.59
CA ASP A 89 -18.10 -22.77 -15.04
C ASP A 89 -17.52 -24.02 -15.73
N ASP A 90 -17.63 -25.16 -15.05
CA ASP A 90 -17.11 -26.43 -15.56
C ASP A 90 -17.88 -26.95 -16.80
N ARG A 91 -19.06 -26.38 -17.10
CA ARG A 91 -19.83 -26.67 -18.31
C ARG A 91 -19.26 -26.03 -19.57
N ILE A 92 -18.40 -25.03 -19.43
CA ILE A 92 -17.75 -24.32 -20.54
C ILE A 92 -16.41 -24.99 -20.85
N SER A 93 -16.22 -25.39 -22.09
CA SER A 93 -14.98 -26.01 -22.54
C SER A 93 -13.78 -25.04 -22.48
N TRP A 94 -12.58 -25.57 -22.32
CA TRP A 94 -11.36 -24.76 -22.35
C TRP A 94 -11.17 -24.00 -23.67
N SER A 95 -11.62 -24.59 -24.80
CA SER A 95 -11.59 -23.93 -26.12
C SER A 95 -12.45 -22.67 -26.13
N GLU A 96 -13.66 -22.73 -25.55
CA GLU A 96 -14.55 -21.58 -25.44
C GLU A 96 -14.00 -20.54 -24.46
N LYS A 97 -13.42 -20.95 -23.33
CA LYS A 97 -12.74 -20.03 -22.39
C LYS A 97 -11.60 -19.25 -23.06
N ILE A 98 -10.76 -19.95 -23.83
CA ILE A 98 -9.67 -19.32 -24.58
C ILE A 98 -10.21 -18.43 -25.71
N GLY A 99 -11.25 -18.88 -26.43
CA GLY A 99 -11.93 -18.09 -27.45
C GLY A 99 -12.46 -16.77 -26.91
N MET A 100 -13.04 -16.79 -25.72
CA MET A 100 -13.57 -15.62 -25.05
C MET A 100 -12.45 -14.60 -24.68
N VAL A 101 -11.34 -15.08 -24.13
CA VAL A 101 -10.20 -14.20 -23.83
C VAL A 101 -9.61 -13.59 -25.12
N ARG A 102 -9.54 -14.34 -26.20
CA ARG A 102 -9.11 -13.85 -27.51
C ARG A 102 -10.06 -12.81 -28.09
N SER A 103 -11.37 -13.04 -28.02
CA SER A 103 -12.38 -12.05 -28.45
C SER A 103 -12.23 -10.75 -27.68
N MET A 104 -12.15 -10.81 -26.38
CA MET A 104 -11.94 -9.60 -25.54
C MET A 104 -10.67 -8.85 -25.93
N SER A 105 -9.58 -9.55 -26.22
CA SER A 105 -8.32 -8.89 -26.62
C SER A 105 -8.38 -8.26 -28.00
N SER A 106 -9.20 -8.78 -28.93
CA SER A 106 -9.45 -8.17 -30.24
C SER A 106 -10.34 -6.94 -30.17
N ASP A 107 -11.35 -6.97 -29.29
CA ASP A 107 -12.29 -5.87 -29.10
C ASP A 107 -11.63 -4.65 -28.43
N TRP A 108 -10.58 -4.88 -27.63
CA TRP A 108 -9.85 -3.78 -26.98
C TRP A 108 -8.88 -3.05 -27.91
N ASN A 109 -8.71 -3.50 -29.14
CA ASN A 109 -7.79 -2.89 -30.12
C ASN A 109 -6.42 -2.61 -29.48
N LEU A 110 -5.93 -3.61 -28.71
CA LEU A 110 -4.67 -3.51 -27.97
C LEU A 110 -3.53 -3.28 -28.96
N ARG A 111 -3.10 -2.03 -29.02
CA ARG A 111 -1.98 -1.59 -29.86
C ARG A 111 -0.67 -2.04 -29.23
N ASP A 112 0.41 -1.91 -29.96
CA ASP A 112 1.74 -1.99 -29.36
C ASP A 112 1.95 -0.74 -28.51
N TYR A 113 2.25 -0.93 -27.23
CA TYR A 113 2.53 0.15 -26.28
C TYR A 113 4.04 0.31 -26.08
N ASP A 114 4.48 1.54 -25.83
CA ASP A 114 5.85 1.78 -25.40
C ASP A 114 6.06 1.29 -23.97
N LEU A 115 5.07 1.53 -23.09
CA LEU A 115 5.13 1.19 -21.69
C LEU A 115 3.82 0.54 -21.22
N LEU A 116 3.94 -0.62 -20.57
CA LEU A 116 2.88 -1.26 -19.80
C LEU A 116 3.20 -1.16 -18.32
N ILE A 117 2.24 -0.64 -17.53
CA ILE A 117 2.30 -0.62 -16.06
C ILE A 117 1.15 -1.47 -15.54
N ASN A 118 1.44 -2.66 -15.00
CA ASN A 118 0.41 -3.51 -14.40
C ASN A 118 0.48 -3.48 -12.88
N LEU A 119 -0.51 -2.82 -12.26
CA LEU A 119 -0.67 -2.69 -10.80
C LEU A 119 -1.60 -3.77 -10.22
N THR A 120 -2.13 -4.68 -11.06
CA THR A 120 -3.12 -5.68 -10.67
C THR A 120 -2.50 -7.07 -10.58
N PRO A 121 -2.15 -7.56 -9.38
CA PRO A 121 -1.46 -8.84 -9.22
C PRO A 121 -2.38 -10.07 -9.31
N ASN A 122 -3.69 -9.89 -9.54
CA ASN A 122 -4.61 -11.01 -9.71
C ASN A 122 -4.44 -11.70 -11.08
N ARG A 123 -4.97 -12.92 -11.21
CA ARG A 123 -4.84 -13.72 -12.44
C ARG A 123 -5.36 -13.01 -13.69
N ILE A 124 -6.46 -12.28 -13.60
CA ILE A 124 -7.05 -11.59 -14.77
C ILE A 124 -6.11 -10.48 -15.23
N GLY A 125 -5.63 -9.63 -14.32
CA GLY A 125 -4.69 -8.56 -14.65
C GLY A 125 -3.37 -9.06 -15.20
N THR A 126 -2.83 -10.15 -14.66
CA THR A 126 -1.57 -10.72 -15.16
C THR A 126 -1.72 -11.37 -16.54
N VAL A 127 -2.87 -12.02 -16.84
CA VAL A 127 -3.18 -12.55 -18.18
C VAL A 127 -3.33 -11.42 -19.19
N ILE A 128 -4.06 -10.34 -18.85
CA ILE A 128 -4.19 -9.18 -19.73
C ILE A 128 -2.82 -8.59 -20.00
N GLY A 129 -1.99 -8.41 -18.97
CA GLY A 129 -0.61 -7.93 -19.14
C GLY A 129 0.24 -8.82 -20.03
N TYR A 130 0.02 -10.14 -20.01
CA TYR A 130 0.69 -11.08 -20.93
C TYR A 130 0.22 -10.92 -22.38
N LEU A 131 -1.04 -10.63 -22.60
CA LEU A 131 -1.61 -10.45 -23.96
C LEU A 131 -1.22 -9.12 -24.60
N VAL A 132 -0.93 -8.10 -23.81
CA VAL A 132 -0.51 -6.78 -24.30
C VAL A 132 0.93 -6.84 -24.82
N ARG A 133 1.15 -6.30 -26.01
CA ARG A 133 2.50 -6.08 -26.52
C ARG A 133 3.03 -4.74 -26.07
N ALA A 134 4.15 -4.74 -25.35
CA ALA A 134 4.80 -3.53 -24.89
C ALA A 134 6.32 -3.64 -25.03
N ARG A 135 6.96 -2.50 -25.31
CA ARG A 135 8.43 -2.41 -25.37
C ARG A 135 9.05 -2.54 -23.99
N GLU A 136 8.45 -1.88 -22.99
CA GLU A 136 8.82 -1.95 -21.58
C GLU A 136 7.62 -2.40 -20.75
N VAL A 137 7.88 -3.24 -19.74
CA VAL A 137 6.86 -3.73 -18.80
C VAL A 137 7.32 -3.43 -17.39
N ARG A 138 6.43 -2.82 -16.60
CA ARG A 138 6.59 -2.58 -15.15
C ARG A 138 5.43 -3.21 -14.39
N GLY A 139 5.70 -3.62 -13.16
CA GLY A 139 4.70 -4.28 -12.34
C GLY A 139 4.71 -5.80 -12.52
N VAL A 140 3.54 -6.44 -12.51
CA VAL A 140 3.41 -7.91 -12.53
C VAL A 140 2.70 -8.38 -13.78
N VAL A 141 3.25 -9.40 -14.45
CA VAL A 141 2.60 -10.06 -15.59
C VAL A 141 2.71 -11.58 -15.47
N MET A 142 1.95 -12.29 -16.30
CA MET A 142 2.07 -13.74 -16.44
C MET A 142 3.19 -14.07 -17.41
N THR A 143 3.99 -15.08 -17.09
CA THR A 143 4.98 -15.67 -17.99
C THR A 143 4.33 -16.67 -18.94
N GLY A 144 5.07 -17.10 -19.97
CA GLY A 144 4.56 -18.04 -20.98
C GLY A 144 4.21 -19.43 -20.42
N ASP A 145 4.79 -19.82 -19.30
CA ASP A 145 4.55 -21.05 -18.55
C ASP A 145 3.44 -20.91 -17.49
N GLY A 146 2.82 -19.71 -17.37
CA GLY A 146 1.65 -19.47 -16.51
C GLY A 146 1.98 -18.99 -15.11
N PHE A 147 3.26 -18.76 -14.78
CA PHE A 147 3.67 -18.16 -13.50
C PHE A 147 3.54 -16.64 -13.53
N ARG A 148 3.56 -16.02 -12.35
CA ARG A 148 3.62 -14.56 -12.22
C ARG A 148 5.07 -14.12 -12.11
N ALA A 149 5.48 -13.16 -12.93
CA ALA A 149 6.77 -12.50 -12.83
C ALA A 149 6.62 -11.07 -12.34
N PHE A 150 7.44 -10.69 -11.39
CA PHE A 150 7.52 -9.36 -10.81
C PHE A 150 8.71 -8.65 -11.46
N TYR A 151 8.43 -7.75 -12.42
CA TYR A 151 9.48 -7.08 -13.21
C TYR A 151 10.07 -5.85 -12.53
N ASP A 152 9.55 -5.47 -11.39
CA ASP A 152 10.04 -4.32 -10.65
C ASP A 152 10.16 -4.66 -9.15
N PRO A 153 11.27 -4.31 -8.48
CA PRO A 153 11.43 -4.56 -7.04
C PRO A 153 10.31 -3.96 -6.18
N ALA A 154 9.72 -2.83 -6.59
CA ALA A 154 8.63 -2.21 -5.86
C ALA A 154 7.36 -3.08 -5.86
N ILE A 155 7.07 -3.81 -6.94
CA ILE A 155 5.90 -4.70 -6.97
C ILE A 155 6.16 -5.99 -6.18
N ALA A 156 7.40 -6.50 -6.15
CA ALA A 156 7.77 -7.61 -5.28
C ALA A 156 7.63 -7.20 -3.80
N TYR A 157 8.08 -5.99 -3.46
CA TYR A 157 7.86 -5.39 -2.15
C TYR A 157 6.37 -5.28 -1.81
N PHE A 158 5.51 -4.86 -2.75
CA PHE A 158 4.06 -4.85 -2.54
C PHE A 158 3.50 -6.23 -2.21
N GLY A 159 3.94 -7.28 -2.92
CA GLY A 159 3.55 -8.66 -2.64
C GLY A 159 3.95 -9.10 -1.22
N MET A 160 5.15 -8.74 -0.79
CA MET A 160 5.65 -8.98 0.57
C MET A 160 4.81 -8.23 1.61
N MET A 161 4.50 -6.95 1.38
CA MET A 161 3.73 -6.12 2.30
C MET A 161 2.33 -6.67 2.57
N VAL A 162 1.63 -7.21 1.58
CA VAL A 162 0.30 -7.80 1.76
C VAL A 162 0.30 -8.93 2.79
N ARG A 163 1.38 -9.72 2.85
CA ARG A 163 1.54 -10.81 3.83
C ARG A 163 2.08 -10.32 5.19
N ASN A 164 2.84 -9.23 5.22
CA ASN A 164 3.58 -8.74 6.39
C ASN A 164 3.22 -7.29 6.73
N ARG A 165 1.95 -6.96 6.74
CA ARG A 165 1.42 -5.58 6.80
C ARG A 165 1.94 -4.75 7.97
N LEU A 166 2.12 -5.35 9.15
CA LEU A 166 2.61 -4.65 10.33
C LEU A 166 3.99 -3.98 10.14
N TYR A 167 4.76 -4.49 9.18
CA TYR A 167 6.10 -3.99 8.85
C TYR A 167 6.10 -3.05 7.64
N ASN A 168 4.92 -2.79 7.04
CA ASN A 168 4.78 -1.85 5.94
C ASN A 168 4.72 -0.41 6.45
N ASP A 169 5.49 0.46 5.81
CA ASP A 169 5.52 1.88 6.10
C ASP A 169 5.30 2.74 4.82
N SER A 170 4.97 2.11 3.72
CA SER A 170 4.76 2.79 2.45
C SER A 170 3.28 2.87 2.10
N ASN A 171 2.82 4.08 1.75
CA ASN A 171 1.49 4.25 1.22
C ASN A 171 1.40 3.63 -0.19
N LEU A 172 0.23 3.08 -0.52
CA LEU A 172 -0.02 2.42 -1.81
C LEU A 172 0.22 3.38 -3.00
N VAL A 173 -0.06 4.66 -2.84
CA VAL A 173 0.19 5.67 -3.88
C VAL A 173 1.69 5.87 -4.12
N ASP A 174 2.50 5.94 -3.06
CA ASP A 174 3.97 6.03 -3.20
C ASP A 174 4.52 4.81 -3.93
N LEU A 175 3.94 3.63 -3.68
CA LEU A 175 4.30 2.41 -4.38
C LEU A 175 3.95 2.50 -5.88
N PHE A 176 2.76 3.00 -6.23
CA PHE A 176 2.36 3.19 -7.62
C PHE A 176 3.30 4.16 -8.36
N LEU A 177 3.69 5.26 -7.72
CA LEU A 177 4.66 6.20 -8.24
C LEU A 177 6.02 5.55 -8.52
N ARG A 178 6.49 4.70 -7.61
CA ARG A 178 7.74 3.95 -7.77
C ARG A 178 7.68 2.95 -8.91
N ILE A 179 6.61 2.16 -9.01
CA ILE A 179 6.42 1.21 -10.13
C ILE A 179 6.40 1.97 -11.45
N ALA A 180 5.76 3.13 -11.49
CA ALA A 180 5.73 4.00 -12.67
C ALA A 180 7.06 4.73 -12.92
N ARG A 181 8.00 4.73 -11.96
CA ARG A 181 9.28 5.47 -11.99
C ARG A 181 9.07 6.96 -12.25
N VAL A 182 8.09 7.53 -11.53
CA VAL A 182 7.80 8.96 -11.56
C VAL A 182 7.93 9.56 -10.15
N PRO A 183 8.37 10.82 -10.04
CA PRO A 183 8.42 11.49 -8.74
C PRO A 183 6.99 11.74 -8.20
N PRO A 184 6.83 11.93 -6.88
CA PRO A 184 5.57 12.39 -6.32
C PRO A 184 5.17 13.73 -6.96
N PRO A 185 3.90 13.90 -7.35
CA PRO A 185 3.44 15.16 -7.91
C PRO A 185 3.45 16.26 -6.84
N ARG A 186 3.73 17.50 -7.24
CA ARG A 186 3.79 18.64 -6.32
C ARG A 186 2.43 19.02 -5.73
N SER A 187 1.34 18.64 -6.38
CA SER A 187 -0.02 18.80 -5.89
C SER A 187 -0.89 17.63 -6.32
N LEU A 188 -1.80 17.22 -5.44
CA LEU A 188 -2.73 16.12 -5.66
C LEU A 188 -4.05 16.54 -6.28
N VAL A 189 -4.12 17.74 -6.82
CA VAL A 189 -5.36 18.27 -7.38
C VAL A 189 -5.68 17.53 -8.67
N LEU A 190 -6.86 16.92 -8.73
CA LEU A 190 -7.40 16.40 -9.98
C LEU A 190 -7.46 17.53 -11.03
N PRO A 191 -7.30 17.22 -12.33
CA PRO A 191 -7.26 18.24 -13.38
C PRO A 191 -8.44 19.20 -13.28
N GLU A 192 -8.19 20.49 -13.50
CA GLU A 192 -9.24 21.56 -13.56
C GLU A 192 -10.36 21.24 -14.57
N LYS A 193 -10.07 20.38 -15.55
CA LYS A 193 -11.04 19.91 -16.55
C LYS A 193 -12.15 19.02 -16.01
N MET A 194 -12.05 18.57 -14.74
CA MET A 194 -13.15 17.87 -14.11
C MET A 194 -14.23 18.88 -13.76
N GLU A 195 -15.24 19.03 -14.61
CA GLU A 195 -16.45 19.79 -14.29
C GLU A 195 -17.11 19.16 -13.07
N LEU A 196 -16.88 19.77 -11.91
CA LEU A 196 -17.44 19.34 -10.65
C LEU A 196 -18.80 20.01 -10.49
N SER A 197 -19.85 19.27 -10.76
CA SER A 197 -21.21 19.60 -10.36
C SER A 197 -21.52 18.86 -9.06
N GLY A 198 -22.13 19.52 -8.10
CA GLY A 198 -22.54 18.87 -6.86
C GLY A 198 -23.71 19.60 -6.22
N PRO A 199 -24.45 18.98 -5.30
CA PRO A 199 -25.48 19.67 -4.57
C PRO A 199 -24.85 20.85 -3.82
N GLY A 200 -25.39 22.06 -4.07
CA GLY A 200 -24.93 23.26 -3.38
C GLY A 200 -25.18 23.14 -1.87
N LEU A 201 -24.21 23.57 -1.08
CA LEU A 201 -24.38 23.68 0.36
C LEU A 201 -25.01 25.04 0.72
N PRO A 202 -26.00 25.11 1.61
CA PRO A 202 -26.57 26.37 2.06
C PRO A 202 -25.49 27.33 2.58
N PRO A 203 -25.53 28.60 2.15
CA PRO A 203 -24.52 29.59 2.56
C PRO A 203 -24.61 29.95 4.03
N GLY A 204 -23.57 30.60 4.55
CA GLY A 204 -23.52 31.12 5.92
C GLY A 204 -23.16 30.09 6.99
N ARG A 205 -22.82 28.86 6.61
CA ARG A 205 -22.33 27.81 7.51
C ARG A 205 -21.05 27.19 6.99
N ARG A 206 -20.21 26.73 7.93
CA ARG A 206 -19.11 25.84 7.60
C ARG A 206 -19.62 24.40 7.65
N TRP A 207 -19.41 23.63 6.62
CA TRP A 207 -19.92 22.28 6.49
C TRP A 207 -18.80 21.25 6.65
N ILE A 208 -19.05 20.21 7.46
CA ILE A 208 -18.27 18.97 7.43
C ILE A 208 -19.10 17.88 6.75
N ALA A 209 -18.41 16.97 6.03
CA ALA A 209 -19.05 15.76 5.52
C ALA A 209 -18.83 14.60 6.52
N VAL A 210 -19.80 13.68 6.59
CA VAL A 210 -19.70 12.46 7.38
C VAL A 210 -20.12 11.28 6.53
N GLN A 211 -19.21 10.30 6.35
CA GLN A 211 -19.48 9.03 5.70
C GLN A 211 -19.58 7.92 6.76
N THR A 212 -20.78 7.41 6.95
CA THR A 212 -21.10 6.43 8.00
C THR A 212 -20.99 4.98 7.57
N GLY A 213 -21.00 4.74 6.24
CA GLY A 213 -20.95 3.42 5.65
C GLY A 213 -19.55 2.84 5.54
N ALA A 214 -19.47 1.59 5.14
CA ALA A 214 -18.30 0.90 4.59
C ALA A 214 -18.74 -0.39 3.90
N SER A 215 -17.95 -0.89 2.97
CA SER A 215 -18.23 -2.12 2.21
C SER A 215 -18.34 -3.38 3.08
N VAL A 216 -17.69 -3.39 4.24
CA VAL A 216 -17.68 -4.51 5.18
C VAL A 216 -18.15 -4.02 6.55
N ALA A 217 -19.06 -4.78 7.18
CA ALA A 217 -19.63 -4.42 8.47
C ALA A 217 -18.55 -4.19 9.56
N LEU A 218 -17.45 -4.95 9.54
CA LEU A 218 -16.35 -4.80 10.49
C LEU A 218 -15.61 -3.45 10.38
N LYS A 219 -15.67 -2.79 9.24
CA LYS A 219 -15.07 -1.46 9.00
C LYS A 219 -15.96 -0.30 9.43
N ARG A 220 -17.18 -0.55 9.89
CA ARG A 220 -18.15 0.49 10.23
C ARG A 220 -18.10 0.83 11.70
N TRP A 221 -17.99 2.10 11.99
CA TRP A 221 -18.22 2.59 13.34
C TRP A 221 -19.72 2.47 13.69
N PRO A 222 -20.11 2.21 14.97
CA PRO A 222 -21.51 2.07 15.35
C PRO A 222 -22.37 3.29 15.00
N GLU A 223 -23.62 3.05 14.62
CA GLU A 223 -24.57 4.09 14.22
C GLU A 223 -24.82 5.09 15.37
N GLU A 224 -25.00 4.57 16.59
CA GLU A 224 -25.19 5.39 17.79
C GLU A 224 -23.97 6.28 18.08
N SER A 225 -22.78 5.81 17.73
CA SER A 225 -21.55 6.60 17.88
C SER A 225 -21.53 7.79 16.93
N PHE A 226 -21.97 7.60 15.67
CA PHE A 226 -22.14 8.72 14.74
C PHE A 226 -23.20 9.70 15.20
N VAL A 227 -24.36 9.23 15.72
CA VAL A 227 -25.40 10.09 16.29
C VAL A 227 -24.83 10.94 17.42
N ARG A 228 -24.14 10.33 18.39
CA ARG A 228 -23.53 11.05 19.52
C ARG A 228 -22.47 12.06 19.04
N MET A 229 -21.60 11.66 18.14
CA MET A 229 -20.56 12.53 17.58
C MET A 229 -21.17 13.75 16.88
N ILE A 230 -22.15 13.55 15.99
CA ILE A 230 -22.80 14.65 15.26
C ILE A 230 -23.53 15.59 16.22
N ALA A 231 -24.31 15.04 17.17
CA ALA A 231 -25.00 15.84 18.16
C ALA A 231 -24.06 16.71 19.00
N HIS A 232 -22.94 16.13 19.44
CA HIS A 232 -21.94 16.84 20.23
C HIS A 232 -21.22 17.91 19.40
N PHE A 233 -20.82 17.59 18.17
CA PHE A 233 -20.20 18.54 17.23
C PHE A 233 -21.12 19.74 16.97
N LEU A 234 -22.39 19.50 16.63
CA LEU A 234 -23.35 20.58 16.38
C LEU A 234 -23.62 21.43 17.63
N SER A 235 -23.58 20.87 18.83
CA SER A 235 -23.74 21.65 20.05
C SER A 235 -22.56 22.60 20.30
N ARG A 236 -21.34 22.17 19.99
CA ARG A 236 -20.13 22.97 20.22
C ARG A 236 -19.86 23.97 19.10
N SER A 237 -20.31 23.69 17.89
CA SER A 237 -20.04 24.49 16.67
C SER A 237 -21.34 25.09 16.10
N PRO A 238 -21.90 26.16 16.69
CA PRO A 238 -23.22 26.71 16.31
C PRO A 238 -23.29 27.20 14.85
N LYS A 239 -22.16 27.59 14.28
CA LYS A 239 -22.05 28.09 12.89
C LYS A 239 -21.76 26.97 11.88
N SER A 240 -21.70 25.72 12.31
CA SER A 240 -21.40 24.59 11.44
C SER A 240 -22.63 23.77 11.09
N GLY A 241 -22.55 23.03 9.99
CA GLY A 241 -23.51 22.03 9.57
C GLY A 241 -22.81 20.70 9.22
N VAL A 242 -23.59 19.65 9.13
CA VAL A 242 -23.15 18.29 8.77
C VAL A 242 -23.87 17.85 7.50
N VAL A 243 -23.13 17.35 6.51
CA VAL A 243 -23.70 16.69 5.35
C VAL A 243 -23.35 15.19 5.39
N LEU A 244 -24.39 14.35 5.40
CA LEU A 244 -24.23 12.89 5.33
C LEU A 244 -24.09 12.46 3.88
N VAL A 245 -23.04 11.71 3.59
CA VAL A 245 -22.73 11.15 2.27
C VAL A 245 -22.69 9.63 2.33
N GLY A 246 -22.80 8.99 1.18
CA GLY A 246 -22.77 7.53 1.05
C GLY A 246 -23.52 7.05 -0.18
N ALA A 247 -23.46 5.75 -0.46
CA ALA A 247 -24.12 5.14 -1.59
C ALA A 247 -24.67 3.75 -1.26
N GLY A 248 -25.69 3.35 -2.00
CA GLY A 248 -26.36 2.06 -1.80
C GLY A 248 -27.45 2.11 -0.74
N GLU A 249 -28.37 1.14 -0.81
CA GLU A 249 -29.58 1.08 0.02
C GLU A 249 -29.26 1.02 1.52
N GLU A 250 -28.20 0.31 1.90
CA GLU A 250 -27.82 0.15 3.31
C GLU A 250 -27.35 1.48 3.91
N ASP A 251 -26.56 2.28 3.19
CA ASP A 251 -26.12 3.59 3.65
C ASP A 251 -27.31 4.57 3.70
N VAL A 252 -28.20 4.51 2.70
CA VAL A 252 -29.44 5.34 2.68
C VAL A 252 -30.30 5.04 3.91
N ALA A 253 -30.53 3.77 4.20
CA ALA A 253 -31.33 3.37 5.36
C ALA A 253 -30.68 3.80 6.69
N ARG A 254 -29.37 3.61 6.82
CA ARG A 254 -28.59 4.03 8.01
C ARG A 254 -28.64 5.53 8.22
N ASN A 255 -28.35 6.31 7.19
CA ASN A 255 -28.31 7.77 7.33
C ASN A 255 -29.69 8.36 7.56
N ARG A 256 -30.77 7.73 7.07
CA ARG A 256 -32.15 8.11 7.46
C ARG A 256 -32.38 7.91 8.97
N ARG A 257 -31.95 6.79 9.55
CA ARG A 257 -32.07 6.57 11.02
C ARG A 257 -31.24 7.56 11.82
N ILE A 258 -30.03 7.87 11.37
CA ILE A 258 -29.17 8.89 12.02
C ILE A 258 -29.85 10.25 12.00
N VAL A 259 -30.41 10.68 10.87
CA VAL A 259 -31.14 11.94 10.76
C VAL A 259 -32.34 11.94 11.69
N ALA A 260 -33.18 10.90 11.65
CA ALA A 260 -34.35 10.80 12.53
C ALA A 260 -34.00 10.90 14.01
N ALA A 261 -32.87 10.28 14.45
CA ALA A 261 -32.40 10.38 15.82
C ALA A 261 -31.90 11.79 16.23
N LEU A 262 -31.64 12.66 15.25
CA LEU A 262 -31.11 14.01 15.47
C LEU A 262 -32.16 15.13 15.21
N GLU A 263 -33.23 14.83 14.46
CA GLU A 263 -34.21 15.83 13.98
C GLU A 263 -34.90 16.61 15.10
N ASP A 264 -35.27 15.97 16.20
CA ASP A 264 -35.95 16.64 17.34
C ASP A 264 -35.10 17.75 17.94
N ARG A 265 -33.79 17.65 17.86
CA ARG A 265 -32.86 18.60 18.47
C ARG A 265 -32.23 19.57 17.46
N TRP A 266 -32.14 19.20 16.16
CA TRP A 266 -31.34 19.90 15.15
C TRP A 266 -32.11 20.19 13.85
N SER A 267 -33.43 20.39 13.91
CA SER A 267 -34.35 20.60 12.77
C SER A 267 -34.10 21.84 11.91
N SER A 268 -33.10 22.65 12.22
CA SER A 268 -32.88 23.99 11.63
C SER A 268 -32.00 24.03 10.36
N GLY A 269 -32.02 23.03 9.51
CA GLY A 269 -31.22 23.03 8.27
C GLY A 269 -29.70 22.94 8.49
N ARG A 270 -29.29 22.34 9.60
CA ARG A 270 -27.88 22.09 9.96
C ARG A 270 -27.43 20.67 9.62
N ILE A 271 -28.35 19.80 9.28
CA ILE A 271 -28.09 18.43 8.86
C ILE A 271 -28.67 18.26 7.46
N LEU A 272 -27.82 17.88 6.52
CA LEU A 272 -28.22 17.53 5.14
C LEU A 272 -27.92 16.05 4.92
N ASN A 273 -28.81 15.35 4.25
CA ASN A 273 -28.58 13.97 3.84
C ASN A 273 -28.67 13.86 2.32
N VAL A 274 -27.53 13.70 1.68
CA VAL A 274 -27.43 13.51 0.22
C VAL A 274 -27.02 12.07 -0.15
N THR A 275 -27.19 11.13 0.79
CA THR A 275 -26.82 9.72 0.59
C THR A 275 -27.65 9.12 -0.55
N GLY A 276 -26.97 8.48 -1.51
CA GLY A 276 -27.60 7.90 -2.69
C GLY A 276 -28.07 8.92 -3.73
N GLN A 277 -27.80 10.22 -3.54
CA GLN A 277 -28.24 11.30 -4.42
C GLN A 277 -27.10 11.91 -5.23
N THR A 278 -25.89 11.41 -5.10
CA THR A 278 -24.71 11.91 -5.80
C THR A 278 -24.06 10.83 -6.65
N SER A 279 -23.70 11.16 -7.87
CA SER A 279 -22.68 10.46 -8.63
C SER A 279 -21.30 10.68 -7.98
N VAL A 280 -20.30 9.95 -8.42
CA VAL A 280 -18.93 10.12 -7.90
C VAL A 280 -18.37 11.51 -8.20
N ARG A 281 -18.73 12.12 -9.35
CA ARG A 281 -18.35 13.49 -9.71
C ARG A 281 -19.00 14.53 -8.79
N GLU A 282 -20.29 14.38 -8.54
CA GLU A 282 -21.02 15.26 -7.63
C GLU A 282 -20.53 15.13 -6.19
N LEU A 283 -20.19 13.91 -5.75
CA LEU A 283 -19.54 13.69 -4.47
C LEU A 283 -18.20 14.43 -4.39
N ALA A 284 -17.37 14.34 -5.43
CA ALA A 284 -16.10 15.05 -5.49
C ALA A 284 -16.31 16.58 -5.44
N GLY A 285 -17.30 17.11 -6.17
CA GLY A 285 -17.68 18.51 -6.11
C GLY A 285 -18.13 18.95 -4.73
N LEU A 286 -18.98 18.16 -4.08
CA LEU A 286 -19.44 18.39 -2.71
C LEU A 286 -18.28 18.38 -1.72
N LEU A 287 -17.38 17.40 -1.82
CA LEU A 287 -16.24 17.25 -0.91
C LEU A 287 -15.26 18.44 -1.01
N ARG A 288 -15.15 19.12 -2.17
CA ARG A 288 -14.38 20.38 -2.27
C ARG A 288 -14.99 21.55 -1.51
N LEU A 289 -16.30 21.51 -1.26
CA LEU A 289 -17.04 22.60 -0.59
C LEU A 289 -17.06 22.45 0.93
N VAL A 290 -16.76 21.27 1.45
CA VAL A 290 -16.71 21.03 2.90
C VAL A 290 -15.31 21.27 3.43
N SER A 291 -15.23 21.69 4.69
CA SER A 291 -13.97 21.93 5.37
C SER A 291 -13.24 20.64 5.78
N ARG A 292 -13.98 19.55 5.95
CA ARG A 292 -13.44 18.25 6.42
C ARG A 292 -14.40 17.10 6.14
N LEU A 293 -13.85 15.91 5.95
CA LEU A 293 -14.59 14.66 5.94
C LEU A 293 -14.25 13.83 7.19
N VAL A 294 -15.25 13.33 7.90
CA VAL A 294 -15.12 12.23 8.89
C VAL A 294 -15.61 10.95 8.22
N SER A 295 -14.79 9.92 8.15
CA SER A 295 -15.10 8.72 7.35
C SER A 295 -14.53 7.44 7.93
N ASN A 296 -15.30 6.36 7.86
CA ASN A 296 -14.71 5.02 7.85
C ASN A 296 -13.82 4.83 6.61
N ASP A 297 -13.05 3.74 6.56
CA ASP A 297 -12.27 3.34 5.38
C ASP A 297 -13.19 3.03 4.19
N THR A 298 -13.35 4.03 3.32
CA THR A 298 -14.23 3.98 2.14
C THR A 298 -13.65 4.72 0.95
N GLY A 299 -14.22 4.50 -0.23
CA GLY A 299 -13.86 5.27 -1.43
C GLY A 299 -14.02 6.78 -1.27
N ALA A 300 -15.01 7.25 -0.50
CA ALA A 300 -15.21 8.68 -0.23
C ALA A 300 -14.01 9.35 0.46
N MET A 301 -13.30 8.61 1.31
CA MET A 301 -12.07 9.07 1.94
C MET A 301 -10.98 9.41 0.91
N HIS A 302 -10.81 8.56 -0.10
CA HIS A 302 -9.82 8.79 -1.16
C HIS A 302 -10.27 9.88 -2.14
N VAL A 303 -11.58 9.99 -2.39
CA VAL A 303 -12.14 11.12 -3.17
C VAL A 303 -11.84 12.44 -2.45
N ALA A 304 -12.12 12.54 -1.15
CA ALA A 304 -11.84 13.73 -0.34
C ALA A 304 -10.35 14.11 -0.39
N ALA A 305 -9.47 13.13 -0.18
CA ALA A 305 -8.02 13.34 -0.26
C ALA A 305 -7.59 13.88 -1.64
N ALA A 306 -8.10 13.29 -2.72
CA ALA A 306 -7.83 13.75 -4.09
C ALA A 306 -8.39 15.17 -4.37
N MET A 307 -9.43 15.59 -3.66
CA MET A 307 -9.99 16.96 -3.73
C MET A 307 -9.26 17.96 -2.83
N GLY A 308 -8.25 17.54 -2.08
CA GLY A 308 -7.54 18.37 -1.12
C GLY A 308 -8.34 18.62 0.17
N THR A 309 -9.43 17.89 0.40
CA THR A 309 -10.24 18.02 1.60
C THR A 309 -9.61 17.24 2.74
N PRO A 310 -9.30 17.86 3.89
CA PRO A 310 -8.78 17.17 5.06
C PRO A 310 -9.73 16.08 5.55
N VAL A 311 -9.17 14.94 5.95
CA VAL A 311 -9.93 13.78 6.40
C VAL A 311 -9.59 13.42 7.84
N VAL A 312 -10.59 13.07 8.63
CA VAL A 312 -10.45 12.30 9.87
C VAL A 312 -10.93 10.88 9.57
N ALA A 313 -9.99 9.96 9.44
CA ALA A 313 -10.24 8.58 9.05
C ALA A 313 -10.34 7.68 10.27
N LEU A 314 -11.42 6.88 10.33
CA LEU A 314 -11.67 5.89 11.37
C LEU A 314 -11.20 4.53 10.85
N SER A 315 -10.09 4.04 11.38
CA SER A 315 -9.43 2.82 10.93
C SER A 315 -9.84 1.62 11.75
N PHE A 316 -10.65 0.75 11.16
CA PHE A 316 -11.10 -0.50 11.78
C PHE A 316 -10.80 -1.71 10.91
N ALA A 317 -10.93 -2.90 11.48
CA ALA A 317 -10.73 -4.18 10.82
C ALA A 317 -9.34 -4.30 10.17
N ASN A 318 -9.30 -4.63 8.90
CA ASN A 318 -8.06 -4.84 8.17
C ASN A 318 -7.46 -3.57 7.54
N LEU A 319 -7.94 -2.38 7.86
CA LEU A 319 -7.25 -1.16 7.46
C LEU A 319 -5.97 -1.00 8.26
N PHE A 320 -4.87 -0.76 7.56
CA PHE A 320 -3.60 -0.38 8.15
C PHE A 320 -3.18 0.99 7.63
N TYR A 321 -3.13 1.98 8.53
CA TYR A 321 -3.02 3.38 8.15
C TYR A 321 -1.79 3.75 7.32
N PRO A 322 -0.59 3.18 7.53
CA PRO A 322 0.55 3.54 6.68
C PRO A 322 0.31 3.18 5.22
N GLU A 323 -0.47 2.12 4.98
CA GLU A 323 -0.68 1.48 3.68
C GLU A 323 -1.75 2.17 2.83
N THR A 324 -2.93 2.41 3.41
CA THR A 324 -4.13 2.81 2.67
C THR A 324 -4.87 4.03 3.24
N ALA A 325 -4.27 4.77 4.18
CA ALA A 325 -4.87 6.02 4.64
C ALA A 325 -4.88 7.10 3.54
N PRO A 326 -5.65 8.18 3.70
CA PRO A 326 -5.75 9.26 2.71
C PRO A 326 -4.39 9.78 2.26
N TYR A 327 -4.21 9.95 0.95
CA TYR A 327 -2.94 10.43 0.41
C TYR A 327 -2.92 11.95 0.33
N GLY A 328 -2.06 12.59 1.09
CA GLY A 328 -1.94 14.04 1.19
C GLY A 328 -1.58 14.50 2.60
N GLU A 329 -1.48 15.80 2.79
CA GLU A 329 -1.19 16.40 4.10
C GLU A 329 -2.45 16.70 4.90
N ASN A 330 -2.26 16.89 6.21
CA ASN A 330 -3.30 17.38 7.12
C ASN A 330 -4.49 16.43 7.31
N HIS A 331 -4.28 15.15 7.04
CA HIS A 331 -5.23 14.10 7.41
C HIS A 331 -4.92 13.57 8.82
N VAL A 332 -5.95 13.19 9.53
CA VAL A 332 -5.85 12.52 10.84
C VAL A 332 -6.35 11.10 10.70
N VAL A 333 -5.63 10.14 11.25
CA VAL A 333 -6.07 8.74 11.33
C VAL A 333 -6.19 8.33 12.78
N LEU A 334 -7.31 7.69 13.10
CA LEU A 334 -7.62 7.12 14.40
C LEU A 334 -7.62 5.59 14.27
N GLN A 335 -6.69 4.91 14.93
CA GLN A 335 -6.57 3.45 14.89
C GLN A 335 -6.39 2.85 16.27
N SER A 336 -7.13 1.78 16.57
CA SER A 336 -6.92 0.99 17.78
C SER A 336 -5.55 0.33 17.80
N ARG A 337 -4.93 0.25 18.97
CA ARG A 337 -3.65 -0.44 19.22
C ARG A 337 -3.83 -1.78 19.93
N LYS A 338 -5.04 -2.31 19.99
CA LYS A 338 -5.25 -3.68 20.48
C LYS A 338 -4.41 -4.66 19.68
N SER A 339 -3.94 -5.73 20.32
CA SER A 339 -3.03 -6.72 19.71
C SER A 339 -3.59 -7.39 18.45
N CYS A 340 -4.91 -7.38 18.26
CA CYS A 340 -5.57 -7.90 17.06
C CYS A 340 -5.77 -6.85 15.95
N ALA A 341 -5.37 -5.59 16.16
CA ALA A 341 -5.51 -4.53 15.17
C ALA A 341 -4.15 -4.16 14.54
N PRO A 342 -4.07 -4.02 13.19
CA PRO A 342 -5.12 -4.32 12.21
C PRO A 342 -5.40 -5.82 12.09
N CYS A 343 -6.66 -6.17 11.79
CA CYS A 343 -7.04 -7.56 11.54
C CYS A 343 -6.37 -8.11 10.28
N GLY A 344 -6.22 -9.43 10.21
CA GLY A 344 -5.89 -10.12 8.96
C GLY A 344 -6.95 -9.84 7.87
N ILE A 345 -6.58 -10.04 6.61
CA ILE A 345 -7.47 -9.76 5.46
C ILE A 345 -8.75 -10.58 5.52
N ASP A 346 -8.63 -11.84 5.96
CA ASP A 346 -9.74 -12.80 6.04
C ASP A 346 -10.31 -12.95 7.47
N ALA A 347 -9.99 -12.01 8.36
CA ALA A 347 -10.39 -12.09 9.76
C ALA A 347 -11.92 -12.01 9.92
N GLN A 348 -12.47 -12.99 10.60
CA GLN A 348 -13.87 -13.01 11.06
C GLN A 348 -13.90 -12.62 12.53
N CYS A 349 -14.27 -11.36 12.80
CA CYS A 349 -14.34 -10.85 14.16
C CYS A 349 -15.78 -10.86 14.68
N LEU A 350 -16.02 -11.63 15.73
CA LEU A 350 -17.33 -11.69 16.40
C LEU A 350 -17.49 -10.59 17.48
N ASN A 351 -16.38 -9.98 17.94
CA ASN A 351 -16.41 -8.96 18.98
C ASN A 351 -15.50 -7.78 18.61
N PRO A 352 -15.98 -6.80 17.82
CA PRO A 352 -15.17 -5.69 17.33
C PRO A 352 -14.93 -4.61 18.38
N VAL A 353 -14.30 -4.95 19.50
CA VAL A 353 -14.01 -4.05 20.64
C VAL A 353 -13.12 -2.85 20.28
N CYS A 354 -12.37 -2.93 19.17
CA CYS A 354 -11.55 -1.81 18.67
C CYS A 354 -12.38 -0.57 18.33
N ARG A 355 -13.68 -0.72 18.03
CA ARG A 355 -14.58 0.40 17.74
C ARG A 355 -14.90 1.25 18.95
N GLN A 356 -14.75 0.67 20.16
CA GLN A 356 -15.00 1.36 21.44
C GLN A 356 -13.84 2.26 21.85
N ASP A 357 -12.67 2.12 21.22
CA ASP A 357 -11.50 2.94 21.53
C ASP A 357 -11.65 4.38 21.05
N ILE A 358 -12.58 4.66 20.12
CA ILE A 358 -12.91 6.01 19.67
C ILE A 358 -14.16 6.48 20.39
N ASP A 359 -13.99 7.37 21.37
CA ASP A 359 -15.11 8.00 22.05
C ASP A 359 -15.78 9.05 21.14
N PRO A 360 -17.12 8.99 20.95
CA PRO A 360 -17.81 9.91 20.04
C PRO A 360 -17.73 11.38 20.43
N GLU A 361 -17.73 11.68 21.72
CA GLU A 361 -17.71 13.07 22.20
C GLU A 361 -16.29 13.63 22.06
N TRP A 362 -15.28 12.83 22.37
CA TRP A 362 -13.88 13.18 22.13
C TRP A 362 -13.61 13.45 20.64
N LEU A 363 -14.13 12.58 19.74
CA LEU A 363 -14.00 12.79 18.30
C LEU A 363 -14.67 14.09 17.85
N ALA A 364 -15.87 14.37 18.36
CA ALA A 364 -16.57 15.62 18.08
C ALA A 364 -15.77 16.85 18.54
N GLN A 365 -15.12 16.77 19.71
CA GLN A 365 -14.26 17.83 20.22
C GLN A 365 -13.03 18.05 19.33
N LEU A 366 -12.39 16.96 18.90
CA LEU A 366 -11.27 17.05 17.96
C LEU A 366 -11.69 17.74 16.65
N VAL A 367 -12.80 17.29 16.06
CA VAL A 367 -13.30 17.87 14.81
C VAL A 367 -13.65 19.35 14.99
N ALA A 368 -14.36 19.71 16.06
CA ALA A 368 -14.70 21.11 16.36
C ALA A 368 -13.44 21.97 16.55
N TYR A 369 -12.46 21.49 17.29
CA TYR A 369 -11.18 22.18 17.48
C TYR A 369 -10.45 22.44 16.16
N LEU A 370 -10.39 21.42 15.28
CA LEU A 370 -9.76 21.54 13.97
C LEU A 370 -10.50 22.50 13.01
N GLU A 371 -11.82 22.69 13.21
CA GLU A 371 -12.63 23.66 12.47
C GLU A 371 -12.42 25.10 12.96
N GLU A 372 -12.24 25.27 14.26
CA GLU A 372 -12.10 26.60 14.88
C GLU A 372 -10.67 27.14 14.80
N SER A 373 -9.67 26.25 14.76
CA SER A 373 -8.25 26.60 14.82
C SER A 373 -7.43 26.04 13.65
N PRO A 374 -7.81 26.30 12.38
CA PRO A 374 -7.10 25.69 11.24
C PRO A 374 -5.65 26.15 11.11
N SER A 375 -5.24 27.28 11.75
CA SER A 375 -3.93 27.89 11.58
C SER A 375 -3.39 28.52 12.88
N ALA A 376 -3.58 27.88 14.02
CA ALA A 376 -3.18 28.43 15.33
C ALA A 376 -1.64 28.56 15.57
N GLY A 377 -0.89 28.90 14.52
CA GLY A 377 0.58 29.02 14.54
C GLY A 377 1.28 27.65 14.66
N GLY A 378 2.22 27.38 13.78
CA GLY A 378 2.92 26.09 13.70
C GLY A 378 2.32 25.10 12.66
N THR A 379 2.83 23.88 12.66
CA THR A 379 2.41 22.81 11.76
C THR A 379 1.04 22.23 12.17
N PHE A 380 0.37 21.57 11.24
CA PHE A 380 -0.89 20.87 11.54
C PHE A 380 -0.70 19.78 12.61
N ARG A 381 0.44 19.09 12.60
CA ARG A 381 0.82 18.09 13.62
C ARG A 381 0.89 18.71 15.02
N GLU A 382 1.56 19.86 15.16
CA GLU A 382 1.64 20.60 16.44
C GLU A 382 0.26 21.08 16.90
N ASN A 383 -0.63 21.44 15.96
CA ASN A 383 -1.99 21.82 16.29
C ASN A 383 -2.77 20.64 16.88
N VAL A 384 -2.68 19.46 16.27
CA VAL A 384 -3.27 18.23 16.82
C VAL A 384 -2.64 17.88 18.18
N ALA A 385 -1.32 18.01 18.33
CA ALA A 385 -0.62 17.74 19.58
C ALA A 385 -1.12 18.65 20.73
N ARG A 386 -1.37 19.94 20.47
CA ARG A 386 -1.96 20.86 21.46
C ARG A 386 -3.35 20.43 21.92
N PHE A 387 -4.18 19.94 20.99
CA PHE A 387 -5.48 19.37 21.37
C PHE A 387 -5.30 18.16 22.29
N LEU A 388 -4.41 17.23 21.92
CA LEU A 388 -4.18 16.01 22.69
C LEU A 388 -3.60 16.27 24.09
N ALA A 389 -2.83 17.34 24.28
CA ALA A 389 -2.27 17.71 25.58
C ALA A 389 -3.37 18.02 26.62
N SER A 390 -4.53 18.52 26.17
CA SER A 390 -5.68 18.83 27.05
C SER A 390 -6.83 17.83 26.93
N HIS A 391 -6.84 17.01 25.88
CA HIS A 391 -7.90 16.03 25.58
C HIS A 391 -7.25 14.70 25.19
N SER A 392 -6.72 13.98 26.18
CA SER A 392 -6.06 12.69 25.95
C SER A 392 -7.03 11.71 25.30
N PRO A 393 -6.64 11.06 24.19
CA PRO A 393 -7.36 9.89 23.70
C PRO A 393 -7.18 8.74 24.69
N GLY A 394 -8.08 7.76 24.66
CA GLY A 394 -7.88 6.55 25.46
C GLY A 394 -6.52 5.89 25.14
N PRO A 395 -5.94 5.13 26.08
CA PRO A 395 -4.57 4.57 25.97
C PRO A 395 -4.41 3.59 24.81
N GLN A 396 -5.50 3.05 24.29
CA GLN A 396 -5.53 2.13 23.16
C GLN A 396 -5.76 2.83 21.82
N LEU A 397 -5.93 4.16 21.80
CA LEU A 397 -6.16 4.89 20.56
C LEU A 397 -4.89 5.58 20.08
N MET A 398 -4.44 5.20 18.92
CA MET A 398 -3.40 5.93 18.19
C MET A 398 -4.05 7.03 17.35
N VAL A 399 -3.50 8.22 17.47
CA VAL A 399 -3.79 9.38 16.63
C VAL A 399 -2.54 9.69 15.81
N ALA A 400 -2.63 9.53 14.50
CA ALA A 400 -1.54 9.83 13.58
C ALA A 400 -1.95 10.91 12.58
N VAL A 401 -0.99 11.74 12.18
CA VAL A 401 -1.17 12.85 11.25
C VAL A 401 -0.29 12.67 10.04
N SER A 402 -0.84 12.93 8.85
CA SER A 402 -0.11 12.86 7.59
C SER A 402 0.69 14.12 7.31
N GLY A 403 1.84 13.93 6.69
CA GLY A 403 2.72 14.98 6.18
C GLY A 403 3.76 14.39 5.25
N TRP A 404 4.48 15.25 4.55
CA TRP A 404 5.56 14.81 3.68
C TRP A 404 6.87 14.68 4.48
N ASP A 405 7.60 13.60 4.24
CA ASP A 405 8.96 13.50 4.74
C ASP A 405 9.93 14.36 3.91
N GLY A 406 11.18 14.47 4.36
CA GLY A 406 12.22 15.23 3.66
C GLY A 406 12.53 14.75 2.23
N GLN A 407 11.91 13.66 1.79
CA GLN A 407 12.05 13.05 0.47
C GLN A 407 10.78 13.16 -0.38
N GLY A 408 9.78 13.88 0.13
CA GLY A 408 8.49 14.06 -0.55
C GLY A 408 7.60 12.82 -0.57
N ARG A 409 7.81 11.84 0.34
CA ARG A 409 6.94 10.68 0.52
C ARG A 409 5.94 10.94 1.62
N LEU A 410 4.75 10.37 1.49
CA LEU A 410 3.74 10.46 2.53
C LEU A 410 4.18 9.68 3.78
N ARG A 411 4.09 10.32 4.93
CA ARG A 411 4.31 9.70 6.23
C ARG A 411 3.19 10.04 7.19
N TYR A 412 2.66 9.03 7.84
CA TYR A 412 1.75 9.18 8.97
C TYR A 412 2.54 9.06 10.27
N ARG A 413 2.61 10.15 11.02
CA ARG A 413 3.38 10.20 12.27
C ARG A 413 2.42 10.20 13.47
N PRO A 414 2.57 9.28 14.44
CA PRO A 414 1.82 9.31 15.69
C PRO A 414 2.01 10.64 16.43
N VAL A 415 0.91 11.18 16.94
CA VAL A 415 0.90 12.41 17.77
C VAL A 415 0.56 12.07 19.20
N SER A 416 -0.16 10.98 19.43
CA SER A 416 -0.53 10.50 20.78
C SER A 416 0.65 9.88 21.55
N ARG A 417 1.83 9.80 20.96
CA ARG A 417 3.05 9.19 21.52
C ARG A 417 2.77 7.85 22.22
N PRO A 418 2.26 6.86 21.47
CA PRO A 418 2.00 5.55 22.06
C PRO A 418 3.30 4.84 22.45
N PRO A 419 3.27 3.87 23.37
CA PRO A 419 4.41 2.99 23.61
C PRO A 419 4.88 2.33 22.31
N MET A 420 6.19 2.36 22.03
CA MET A 420 6.75 1.72 20.85
C MET A 420 6.64 0.20 20.97
N GLY A 421 6.04 -0.44 19.98
CA GLY A 421 6.01 -1.90 19.86
C GLY A 421 7.11 -2.40 18.90
N LEU A 422 7.43 -3.70 18.97
CA LEU A 422 8.35 -4.33 18.01
C LEU A 422 7.98 -4.08 16.54
N PRO A 423 6.69 -4.16 16.14
CA PRO A 423 6.32 -3.84 14.77
C PRO A 423 6.64 -2.40 14.36
N ASP A 424 6.56 -1.43 15.28
CA ASP A 424 6.85 -0.02 15.00
C ASP A 424 8.36 0.16 14.73
N LEU A 425 9.22 -0.46 15.55
CA LEU A 425 10.67 -0.44 15.34
C LEU A 425 11.05 -1.14 14.04
N PHE A 426 10.60 -2.39 13.85
CA PHE A 426 10.96 -3.15 12.67
C PHE A 426 10.42 -2.57 11.38
N ARG A 427 9.29 -1.87 11.41
CA ARG A 427 8.78 -1.09 10.27
C ARG A 427 9.80 -0.03 9.84
N SER A 428 10.37 0.69 10.79
CA SER A 428 11.40 1.70 10.51
C SER A 428 12.70 1.06 10.00
N LEU A 429 13.14 -0.05 10.59
CA LEU A 429 14.30 -0.80 10.13
C LEU A 429 14.11 -1.30 8.68
N TYR A 430 12.96 -1.88 8.37
CA TYR A 430 12.64 -2.33 7.03
C TYR A 430 12.57 -1.17 6.03
N ARG A 431 12.00 -0.03 6.42
CA ARG A 431 12.02 1.18 5.60
C ARG A 431 13.45 1.55 5.16
N GLN A 432 14.41 1.49 6.07
CA GLN A 432 15.81 1.79 5.78
C GLN A 432 16.43 0.74 4.85
N VAL A 433 16.15 -0.54 5.08
CA VAL A 433 16.66 -1.63 4.22
C VAL A 433 16.14 -1.48 2.78
N TRP A 434 14.82 -1.27 2.61
CA TRP A 434 14.21 -1.16 1.28
C TRP A 434 14.51 0.17 0.58
N GLY A 435 14.62 1.25 1.33
CA GLY A 435 14.96 2.56 0.79
C GLY A 435 16.32 2.57 0.10
N MET A 436 17.29 1.84 0.64
CA MET A 436 18.64 1.72 0.05
C MET A 436 18.64 1.04 -1.31
N GLU A 437 17.78 0.01 -1.50
CA GLU A 437 17.74 -0.75 -2.75
C GLU A 437 17.09 0.01 -3.91
N GLN A 438 16.29 1.00 -3.60
CA GLN A 438 15.50 1.73 -4.59
C GLN A 438 16.11 3.08 -4.97
N GLU A 439 17.42 3.29 -4.64
CA GLU A 439 18.14 4.56 -4.87
C GLU A 439 17.39 5.79 -4.33
N SER A 440 16.41 5.58 -3.47
CA SER A 440 15.70 6.66 -2.81
C SER A 440 16.61 7.24 -1.74
N LEU A 441 16.69 8.56 -1.68
CA LEU A 441 17.41 9.28 -0.64
C LEU A 441 16.94 8.77 0.74
N LEU A 442 17.84 8.15 1.47
CA LEU A 442 17.58 7.69 2.83
C LEU A 442 17.66 8.86 3.79
N LEU A 443 16.77 8.84 4.77
CA LEU A 443 17.06 9.61 5.98
C LEU A 443 18.30 9.01 6.63
N ASP A 444 19.19 9.88 7.11
CA ASP A 444 20.25 9.44 8.00
C ASP A 444 19.64 8.67 9.18
N TRP A 445 20.30 7.57 9.58
CA TRP A 445 19.77 6.73 10.66
C TRP A 445 19.61 7.50 11.99
N GLY A 446 20.45 8.49 12.24
CA GLY A 446 20.30 9.39 13.39
C GLY A 446 18.99 10.14 13.34
N THR A 447 18.69 10.77 12.22
CA THR A 447 17.40 11.47 11.98
C THR A 447 16.20 10.55 12.15
N GLU A 448 16.28 9.28 11.69
CA GLU A 448 15.19 8.31 11.89
C GLU A 448 15.02 7.95 13.38
N CYS A 449 16.10 7.81 14.13
CA CYS A 449 16.04 7.59 15.58
C CYS A 449 15.41 8.80 16.32
N ASP A 450 15.72 10.02 15.92
CA ASP A 450 15.12 11.22 16.47
C ASP A 450 13.60 11.24 16.20
N ILE A 451 13.18 10.94 14.97
CA ILE A 451 11.76 10.83 14.60
C ILE A 451 11.05 9.78 15.46
N LEU A 452 11.64 8.59 15.63
CA LEU A 452 11.04 7.54 16.46
C LEU A 452 10.89 7.98 17.93
N SER A 453 11.88 8.72 18.46
CA SER A 453 11.85 9.24 19.82
C SER A 453 10.80 10.32 20.02
N GLU A 454 10.50 11.11 18.98
CA GLU A 454 9.43 12.10 19.00
C GLU A 454 8.04 11.46 18.89
N ASP A 455 7.91 10.42 18.06
CA ASP A 455 6.63 9.81 17.71
C ASP A 455 6.14 8.81 18.73
N TYR A 456 7.06 8.17 19.48
CA TYR A 456 6.76 7.08 20.40
C TYR A 456 7.39 7.29 21.77
N ASP A 457 6.75 6.70 22.80
CA ASP A 457 7.43 6.44 24.06
C ASP A 457 8.31 5.20 23.88
N ILE A 458 9.63 5.38 23.98
CA ILE A 458 10.60 4.30 23.78
C ILE A 458 10.44 3.28 24.90
N PHE A 459 10.20 2.02 24.54
CA PHE A 459 10.12 0.94 25.50
C PHE A 459 11.48 0.26 25.72
N ASN A 460 11.67 -0.26 26.91
CA ASN A 460 12.83 -1.10 27.22
C ASN A 460 12.53 -2.54 26.76
N LEU A 461 13.07 -2.94 25.62
CA LEU A 461 13.00 -4.32 25.18
C LEU A 461 13.96 -5.15 26.04
N PRO A 462 13.49 -6.22 26.72
CA PRO A 462 14.38 -7.09 27.49
C PRO A 462 15.46 -7.70 26.59
N ARG A 463 16.68 -7.78 27.12
CA ARG A 463 17.85 -8.24 26.37
C ARG A 463 17.64 -9.62 25.72
N HIS A 464 17.02 -10.56 26.42
CA HIS A 464 16.77 -11.90 25.89
C HIS A 464 15.88 -11.89 24.66
N VAL A 465 14.88 -10.98 24.60
CA VAL A 465 14.00 -10.84 23.41
C VAL A 465 14.80 -10.37 22.20
N TRP A 466 15.72 -9.41 22.40
CA TRP A 466 16.60 -8.99 21.30
C TRP A 466 17.55 -10.11 20.86
N GLU A 467 18.14 -10.84 21.80
CA GLU A 467 19.01 -11.97 21.51
C GLU A 467 18.27 -13.07 20.73
N GLU A 468 17.04 -13.38 21.08
CA GLU A 468 16.19 -14.32 20.33
C GLU A 468 15.91 -13.84 18.90
N LEU A 469 15.48 -12.58 18.75
CA LEU A 469 15.23 -11.97 17.44
C LEU A 469 16.49 -11.95 16.57
N ARG A 470 17.61 -11.58 17.15
CA ARG A 470 18.92 -11.56 16.49
C ARG A 470 19.36 -12.95 16.06
N ASN A 471 19.15 -13.96 16.90
CA ASN A 471 19.48 -15.34 16.57
C ASN A 471 18.67 -15.86 15.38
N ALA A 472 17.37 -15.55 15.30
CA ALA A 472 16.55 -15.90 14.15
C ALA A 472 17.06 -15.25 12.85
N HIS A 473 17.49 -13.99 12.90
CA HIS A 473 18.11 -13.33 11.76
C HIS A 473 19.50 -13.90 11.41
N LEU A 474 20.28 -14.31 12.39
CA LEU A 474 21.57 -14.98 12.14
C LEU A 474 21.39 -16.35 11.48
N GLU A 475 20.39 -17.11 11.93
CA GLU A 475 20.01 -18.39 11.33
C GLU A 475 19.57 -18.19 9.86
N LEU A 476 18.69 -17.23 9.61
CA LEU A 476 18.28 -16.86 8.25
C LEU A 476 19.48 -16.51 7.35
N GLY A 477 20.42 -15.73 7.87
CA GLY A 477 21.65 -15.38 7.17
C GLY A 477 22.53 -16.60 6.88
N GLY A 478 22.53 -17.59 7.75
CA GLY A 478 23.17 -18.90 7.55
C GLY A 478 22.56 -19.64 6.36
N LEU A 479 21.24 -19.75 6.33
CA LEU A 479 20.49 -20.39 5.25
C LEU A 479 20.74 -19.72 3.89
N PHE A 480 20.76 -18.38 3.84
CA PHE A 480 21.06 -17.67 2.60
C PHE A 480 22.49 -17.93 2.09
N ARG A 481 23.49 -17.98 2.97
CA ARG A 481 24.88 -18.33 2.58
C ARG A 481 25.00 -19.74 2.06
N GLU A 482 24.34 -20.70 2.72
CA GLU A 482 24.29 -22.10 2.32
C GLU A 482 23.65 -22.23 0.92
N GLY A 483 22.50 -21.59 0.67
CA GLY A 483 21.82 -21.61 -0.62
C GLY A 483 22.62 -20.92 -1.73
N GLU A 484 23.28 -19.78 -1.46
CA GLU A 484 24.19 -19.12 -2.41
C GLU A 484 25.33 -20.04 -2.81
N SER A 485 25.95 -20.73 -1.85
CA SER A 485 27.04 -21.68 -2.07
C SER A 485 26.59 -22.86 -2.93
N LEU A 486 25.43 -23.44 -2.64
CA LEU A 486 24.87 -24.54 -3.43
C LEU A 486 24.55 -24.11 -4.87
N CYS A 487 23.98 -22.92 -5.06
CA CYS A 487 23.76 -22.37 -6.41
C CYS A 487 25.06 -22.24 -7.18
N GLY A 488 26.14 -21.81 -6.53
CA GLY A 488 27.48 -21.77 -7.11
C GLY A 488 27.97 -23.15 -7.57
N MET A 489 27.85 -24.16 -6.70
CA MET A 489 28.24 -25.55 -7.02
C MET A 489 27.40 -26.13 -8.16
N ILE A 490 26.10 -25.89 -8.17
CA ILE A 490 25.19 -26.31 -9.25
C ILE A 490 25.58 -25.63 -10.56
N ARG A 491 25.83 -24.32 -10.54
CA ARG A 491 26.29 -23.55 -11.71
C ARG A 491 27.56 -24.12 -12.30
N ASP A 492 28.60 -24.31 -11.45
CA ASP A 492 29.91 -24.78 -11.91
C ASP A 492 29.80 -26.20 -12.51
N ARG A 493 28.97 -27.06 -11.91
CA ARG A 493 28.71 -28.39 -12.46
C ARG A 493 28.00 -28.35 -13.81
N VAL A 494 27.06 -27.43 -14.01
CA VAL A 494 26.36 -27.25 -15.30
C VAL A 494 27.30 -26.65 -16.34
N GLU A 495 28.19 -25.73 -15.98
CA GLU A 495 29.21 -25.15 -16.88
C GLU A 495 30.25 -26.18 -17.32
N GLU A 496 30.65 -27.11 -16.44
CA GLU A 496 31.56 -28.23 -16.78
C GLU A 496 30.93 -29.26 -17.75
N GLY A 497 29.61 -29.28 -17.86
CA GLY A 497 28.86 -30.22 -18.67
C GLY A 497 28.51 -31.52 -17.95
N ILE A 498 27.29 -31.99 -18.12
CA ILE A 498 26.76 -33.20 -17.47
C ILE A 498 26.96 -34.40 -18.40
N SER A 499 27.97 -35.23 -18.12
CA SER A 499 28.38 -36.32 -19.04
C SER A 499 28.18 -37.74 -18.49
N GLY A 500 27.53 -37.95 -17.33
CA GLY A 500 27.33 -39.28 -16.76
C GLY A 500 26.26 -39.36 -15.72
N GLU A 501 25.83 -40.60 -15.39
CA GLU A 501 24.74 -40.83 -14.39
C GLU A 501 25.13 -40.36 -12.99
N GLY A 502 26.39 -40.49 -12.61
CA GLY A 502 26.88 -40.00 -11.30
C GLY A 502 26.81 -38.48 -11.16
N GLN A 503 27.13 -37.75 -12.25
CA GLN A 503 27.04 -36.28 -12.26
C GLN A 503 25.57 -35.80 -12.24
N ARG A 504 24.67 -36.54 -12.90
CA ARG A 504 23.23 -36.25 -12.81
C ARG A 504 22.68 -36.44 -11.40
N ARG A 505 23.08 -37.53 -10.73
CA ARG A 505 22.68 -37.77 -9.33
C ARG A 505 23.20 -36.69 -8.39
N ASP A 506 24.47 -36.30 -8.50
CA ASP A 506 25.06 -35.22 -7.71
C ASP A 506 24.28 -33.90 -7.89
N LEU A 507 23.89 -33.58 -9.13
CA LEU A 507 23.08 -32.39 -9.42
C LEU A 507 21.67 -32.47 -8.81
N GLU A 508 21.02 -33.64 -8.92
CA GLU A 508 19.70 -33.88 -8.32
C GLU A 508 19.77 -33.80 -6.78
N ASP A 509 20.83 -34.32 -6.17
CA ASP A 509 21.03 -34.24 -4.71
C ASP A 509 21.21 -32.78 -4.26
N LYS A 510 22.04 -32.00 -4.95
CA LYS A 510 22.23 -30.57 -4.65
C LYS A 510 20.95 -29.75 -4.87
N THR A 511 20.15 -30.09 -5.86
CA THR A 511 18.87 -29.43 -6.10
C THR A 511 17.89 -29.72 -4.96
N ARG A 512 17.81 -30.96 -4.48
CA ARG A 512 16.98 -31.34 -3.31
C ARG A 512 17.44 -30.67 -2.02
N GLU A 513 18.76 -30.53 -1.84
CA GLU A 513 19.32 -29.80 -0.71
C GLU A 513 18.93 -28.30 -0.77
N LEU A 514 18.99 -27.67 -1.94
CA LEU A 514 18.55 -26.29 -2.14
C LEU A 514 17.05 -26.11 -1.86
N GLU A 515 16.20 -27.05 -2.30
CA GLU A 515 14.76 -27.05 -1.98
C GLU A 515 14.52 -27.18 -0.47
N SER A 516 15.32 -27.98 0.23
CA SER A 516 15.25 -28.12 1.70
C SER A 516 15.60 -26.81 2.41
N ILE A 517 16.58 -26.07 1.91
CA ILE A 517 16.94 -24.74 2.46
C ILE A 517 15.77 -23.77 2.25
N ASP A 518 15.11 -23.75 1.10
CA ASP A 518 13.96 -22.91 0.85
C ASP A 518 12.81 -23.16 1.84
N VAL A 519 12.53 -24.44 2.12
CA VAL A 519 11.51 -24.82 3.10
C VAL A 519 11.89 -24.30 4.49
N ARG A 520 13.14 -24.44 4.91
CA ARG A 520 13.62 -23.94 6.21
C ARG A 520 13.53 -22.41 6.31
N ILE A 521 13.81 -21.68 5.22
CA ILE A 521 13.63 -20.22 5.16
C ILE A 521 12.17 -19.84 5.38
N GLN A 522 11.23 -20.54 4.73
CA GLN A 522 9.80 -20.33 4.91
C GLN A 522 9.34 -20.64 6.34
N GLU A 523 9.74 -21.78 6.87
CA GLU A 523 9.41 -22.19 8.24
C GLU A 523 9.90 -21.17 9.27
N LEU A 524 11.14 -20.67 9.11
CA LEU A 524 11.68 -19.64 9.98
C LEU A 524 10.86 -18.33 9.86
N GLY A 525 10.40 -17.97 8.67
CA GLY A 525 9.51 -16.83 8.46
C GLY A 525 8.15 -16.99 9.17
N TRP A 526 7.64 -18.20 9.34
CA TRP A 526 6.38 -18.44 10.06
C TRP A 526 6.55 -18.35 11.59
N VAL A 527 7.67 -18.81 12.14
CA VAL A 527 7.89 -18.85 13.59
C VAL A 527 8.53 -17.59 14.14
N ALA A 528 9.23 -16.82 13.32
CA ALA A 528 9.90 -15.56 13.69
C ALA A 528 9.33 -14.36 12.89
N PRO A 529 8.31 -13.66 13.41
CA PRO A 529 7.61 -12.62 12.67
C PRO A 529 8.50 -11.50 12.12
N THR A 530 9.60 -11.16 12.79
CA THR A 530 10.55 -10.13 12.33
C THR A 530 11.40 -10.56 11.14
N VAL A 531 11.50 -11.85 10.88
CA VAL A 531 12.20 -12.47 9.73
C VAL A 531 11.28 -12.59 8.52
N ALA A 532 9.97 -12.75 8.78
CA ALA A 532 8.96 -13.01 7.75
C ALA A 532 9.02 -12.10 6.53
N PRO A 533 9.23 -10.77 6.62
CA PRO A 533 9.31 -9.91 5.44
C PRO A 533 10.44 -10.28 4.49
N ILE A 534 11.64 -10.59 4.99
CA ILE A 534 12.79 -10.98 4.15
C ILE A 534 12.55 -12.36 3.53
N ALA A 535 12.05 -13.33 4.31
CA ALA A 535 11.74 -14.67 3.83
C ALA A 535 10.65 -14.63 2.72
N THR A 536 9.60 -13.84 2.92
CA THR A 536 8.54 -13.67 1.91
C THR A 536 9.06 -12.99 0.63
N LEU A 537 9.90 -11.98 0.75
CA LEU A 537 10.47 -11.32 -0.41
C LEU A 537 11.42 -12.25 -1.18
N PHE A 538 12.23 -13.04 -0.48
CA PHE A 538 13.08 -14.07 -1.07
C PHE A 538 12.24 -15.04 -1.92
N GLU A 539 11.13 -15.56 -1.38
CA GLU A 539 10.19 -16.43 -2.09
C GLU A 539 9.68 -15.77 -3.39
N ILE A 540 9.16 -14.54 -3.30
CA ILE A 540 8.61 -13.79 -4.42
C ILE A 540 9.67 -13.53 -5.51
N GLU A 541 10.88 -13.14 -5.12
CA GLU A 541 11.96 -12.86 -6.06
C GLU A 541 12.47 -14.14 -6.70
N LYS A 542 12.56 -15.24 -5.96
CA LYS A 542 12.97 -16.54 -6.49
C LYS A 542 11.96 -17.08 -7.50
N GLU A 543 10.65 -17.03 -7.19
CA GLU A 543 9.59 -17.39 -8.13
C GLU A 543 9.61 -16.52 -9.40
N SER A 544 10.15 -15.31 -9.31
CA SER A 544 10.24 -14.36 -10.43
C SER A 544 11.46 -14.60 -11.33
N VAL A 545 12.37 -15.51 -10.94
CA VAL A 545 13.45 -15.98 -11.81
C VAL A 545 12.85 -16.92 -12.85
N ALA A 546 12.22 -16.34 -13.88
CA ALA A 546 11.41 -17.07 -14.85
C ALA A 546 12.27 -17.92 -15.79
N ILE A 547 11.81 -19.13 -16.05
CA ILE A 547 12.31 -20.00 -17.11
C ILE A 547 11.55 -19.64 -18.40
N GLU A 548 12.02 -18.66 -19.15
CA GLU A 548 11.48 -18.41 -20.50
C GLU A 548 11.98 -19.44 -21.55
N ASP A 549 13.11 -20.07 -21.28
CA ASP A 549 13.74 -21.05 -22.18
C ASP A 549 14.57 -22.06 -21.36
N PRO A 550 14.22 -23.36 -21.36
CA PRO A 550 15.00 -24.40 -20.67
C PRO A 550 16.48 -24.48 -21.11
N MET A 551 16.82 -23.94 -22.30
CA MET A 551 18.20 -23.84 -22.77
C MET A 551 19.01 -22.77 -22.02
N ARG A 552 18.40 -22.01 -21.12
CA ARG A 552 19.03 -20.96 -20.31
C ARG A 552 19.18 -21.33 -18.84
N LEU A 553 19.37 -22.62 -18.56
CA LEU A 553 19.52 -23.13 -17.19
C LEU A 553 20.57 -22.35 -16.39
N LEU A 554 21.69 -21.99 -17.00
CA LEU A 554 22.75 -21.21 -16.36
C LEU A 554 22.28 -19.79 -15.98
N GLU A 555 21.50 -19.12 -16.83
CA GLU A 555 20.95 -17.80 -16.49
C GLU A 555 19.97 -17.90 -15.32
N MET A 556 19.17 -18.96 -15.28
CA MET A 556 18.27 -19.22 -14.17
C MET A 556 19.04 -19.45 -12.86
N ILE A 557 20.04 -20.33 -12.86
CA ILE A 557 20.85 -20.61 -11.66
C ILE A 557 21.52 -19.34 -11.16
N ARG A 558 22.11 -18.53 -12.04
CA ARG A 558 22.70 -17.23 -11.70
C ARG A 558 21.65 -16.26 -11.13
N GLY A 559 20.43 -16.27 -11.65
CA GLY A 559 19.32 -15.48 -11.14
C GLY A 559 18.96 -15.88 -9.70
N VAL A 560 18.83 -17.18 -9.43
CA VAL A 560 18.56 -17.71 -8.09
C VAL A 560 19.70 -17.39 -7.12
N GLU A 561 20.96 -17.59 -7.54
CA GLU A 561 22.14 -17.21 -6.74
C GLU A 561 22.12 -15.72 -6.36
N GLN A 562 21.74 -14.83 -7.29
CA GLN A 562 21.60 -13.41 -7.00
C GLN A 562 20.50 -13.11 -5.97
N VAL A 563 19.38 -13.85 -5.98
CA VAL A 563 18.30 -13.70 -4.99
C VAL A 563 18.79 -14.07 -3.59
N TYR A 564 19.52 -15.18 -3.43
CA TYR A 564 20.14 -15.57 -2.16
C TYR A 564 21.10 -14.49 -1.65
N ARG A 565 21.97 -13.99 -2.50
CA ARG A 565 22.96 -12.94 -2.18
C ARG A 565 22.28 -11.62 -1.77
N ALA A 566 21.26 -11.18 -2.49
CA ALA A 566 20.51 -9.98 -2.18
C ALA A 566 19.78 -10.11 -0.84
N SER A 567 19.14 -11.26 -0.58
CA SER A 567 18.43 -11.52 0.67
C SER A 567 19.37 -11.58 1.87
N LEU A 568 20.56 -12.18 1.71
CA LEU A 568 21.63 -12.14 2.72
C LEU A 568 22.04 -10.70 3.05
N SER A 569 22.32 -9.89 2.03
CA SER A 569 22.71 -8.48 2.20
C SER A 569 21.64 -7.67 2.95
N ARG A 570 20.36 -7.87 2.63
CA ARG A 570 19.22 -7.23 3.30
C ARG A 570 19.17 -7.61 4.78
N ASN A 571 19.29 -8.90 5.08
CA ASN A 571 19.25 -9.43 6.44
C ASN A 571 20.40 -8.91 7.28
N GLU A 572 21.62 -8.94 6.77
CA GLU A 572 22.79 -8.41 7.46
C GLU A 572 22.70 -6.91 7.71
N ARG A 573 22.12 -6.16 6.78
CA ARG A 573 21.87 -4.72 6.93
C ARG A 573 20.86 -4.46 8.05
N LEU A 574 19.78 -5.22 8.10
CA LEU A 574 18.77 -5.12 9.14
C LEU A 574 19.36 -5.39 10.53
N ILE A 575 20.18 -6.44 10.65
CA ILE A 575 20.89 -6.75 11.92
C ILE A 575 21.77 -5.56 12.34
N ARG A 576 22.58 -5.00 11.43
CA ARG A 576 23.44 -3.84 11.74
C ARG A 576 22.65 -2.62 12.21
N LEU A 577 21.52 -2.33 11.57
CA LEU A 577 20.65 -1.21 11.95
C LEU A 577 20.01 -1.46 13.32
N ALA A 578 19.53 -2.66 13.57
CA ALA A 578 18.94 -3.04 14.84
C ALA A 578 20.00 -3.01 15.99
N ASP A 579 21.17 -3.60 15.78
CA ASP A 579 22.27 -3.55 16.75
C ASP A 579 22.65 -2.09 17.07
N ARG A 580 22.72 -1.22 16.05
CA ARG A 580 23.00 0.20 16.24
C ARG A 580 21.88 0.89 17.04
N TRP A 581 20.61 0.62 16.74
CA TRP A 581 19.48 1.20 17.47
C TRP A 581 19.51 0.79 18.95
N PHE A 582 19.65 -0.51 19.25
CA PHE A 582 19.68 -1.02 20.62
C PHE A 582 20.89 -0.49 21.40
N SER A 583 22.05 -0.31 20.76
CA SER A 583 23.23 0.26 21.42
C SER A 583 23.09 1.75 21.70
N THR A 584 22.33 2.49 20.90
CA THR A 584 22.17 3.95 21.04
C THR A 584 21.04 4.30 21.98
N MET A 585 19.90 3.64 21.85
CA MET A 585 18.66 4.00 22.55
C MET A 585 18.45 3.21 23.84
N ALA A 586 19.16 2.10 24.03
CA ALA A 586 19.09 1.24 25.22
C ALA A 586 20.49 0.90 25.75
N PRO A 587 21.33 1.88 26.12
CA PRO A 587 22.75 1.66 26.44
C PRO A 587 23.01 0.76 27.65
N GLY A 588 22.01 0.54 28.53
CA GLY A 588 22.11 -0.38 29.67
C GLY A 588 21.89 -1.86 29.33
N LEU A 589 21.48 -2.17 28.10
CA LEU A 589 21.15 -3.54 27.69
C LEU A 589 22.34 -4.30 27.04
N PHE A 590 23.43 -3.59 26.64
CA PHE A 590 24.59 -4.18 25.98
C PHE A 590 25.87 -4.04 26.79
N PRO A 591 26.69 -5.08 26.94
CA PRO A 591 28.01 -4.97 27.57
C PRO A 591 29.00 -4.22 26.66
N PHE A 592 29.84 -3.39 27.28
CA PHE A 592 30.77 -2.40 26.71
C PHE A 592 31.85 -2.94 25.73
N ARG A 593 31.91 -4.24 25.42
CA ARG A 593 33.04 -4.88 24.72
C ARG A 593 33.03 -4.84 23.19
N GLU A 594 31.95 -4.38 22.54
CA GLU A 594 31.89 -4.37 21.05
C GLU A 594 32.09 -3.00 20.40
N ARG A 595 32.36 -1.94 21.17
CA ARG A 595 32.59 -0.59 20.62
C ARG A 595 33.82 -0.45 19.72
N GLU A 596 34.80 -1.34 19.82
CA GLU A 596 36.07 -1.21 19.09
C GLU A 596 36.13 -1.91 17.72
N ARG A 597 35.12 -2.69 17.33
CA ARG A 597 35.15 -3.43 16.05
C ARG A 597 34.33 -2.81 14.90
N MET A 598 33.66 -1.71 15.12
CA MET A 598 32.79 -1.07 14.09
C MET A 598 33.39 0.17 13.42
N GLN A 599 34.71 0.26 13.32
CA GLN A 599 35.36 1.18 12.38
C GLN A 599 35.59 0.44 11.04
N VAL A 600 34.58 0.34 10.21
CA VAL A 600 34.73 -0.01 8.80
C VAL A 600 34.31 1.20 7.99
N PRO A 601 35.15 1.73 7.12
CA PRO A 601 34.82 2.86 6.28
C PRO A 601 33.71 2.47 5.30
N VAL A 602 32.76 3.37 5.14
CA VAL A 602 31.72 3.30 4.10
C VAL A 602 32.42 3.54 2.75
N PRO A 603 32.28 2.67 1.75
CA PRO A 603 32.70 2.98 0.38
C PRO A 603 31.73 3.97 -0.27
#